data_277a72f355ca565d670b5e2913938027
#
_entry.id   277a72f355ca565d670b5e2913938027
#
_cell.length_a   1.000
_cell.length_b   1.000
_cell.length_c   1.000
_cell.angle_alpha   90.00
_cell.angle_beta   90.00
_cell.angle_gamma   90.00
#
_symmetry.space_group_name_H-M   'P 1'
#
loop_
_entity.id
_entity.type
_entity.pdbx_description
1 polymer ?
#
loop_
_entity_poly.entity_id
_entity_poly.type
_entity_poly.pdbx_seq_one_letter_code
_entity_poly.pdbx_strand_id
1 'polypeptide(L)'
;MNFSRLNPYIKNVAIYEKVNRTDPCASYDSRLIYLISGELNVSIYEGGSAKKTRLAPGNLIFIPAAAVYSLKSKYMKAAVISFDLFDTAQSPELKPAAADSFDSSLIKNGEDTAPFDKVIFLQDMESERDNFINMNNIFTSAEGFYREQISAMVKLLLLKIANLTDEAALPASMVENLDGYIRENVGDEISNTELGAIFGYHPFYISRMLKSKKGITLHQYVISCRMKCALRLLECSDKSIADIAEETGFTDASYFTKIFKSQMGMTPKEFRRRFEEDFI
;
A
#
# COMPACT_ATOMS: atom_id res chain seq x y z
N MET A 1 -1.81 3.50 -20.88
CA MET A 1 -1.51 2.13 -21.38
C MET A 1 -2.74 1.48 -21.97
N ASN A 2 -2.59 0.77 -23.10
CA ASN A 2 -3.67 -0.07 -23.61
C ASN A 2 -3.55 -1.48 -22.96
N PHE A 3 -4.33 -1.75 -21.92
CA PHE A 3 -4.29 -3.03 -21.19
C PHE A 3 -4.65 -4.26 -22.01
N SER A 4 -5.29 -4.11 -23.19
CA SER A 4 -5.54 -5.24 -24.09
C SER A 4 -4.24 -5.82 -24.66
N ARG A 5 -3.19 -5.01 -24.76
CA ARG A 5 -1.87 -5.42 -25.23
C ARG A 5 -0.96 -5.95 -24.13
N LEU A 6 -1.35 -5.77 -22.85
CA LEU A 6 -0.58 -6.28 -21.71
C LEU A 6 -0.53 -7.80 -21.79
N ASN A 7 0.64 -8.33 -22.06
CA ASN A 7 0.91 -9.78 -22.13
C ASN A 7 2.32 -10.05 -21.58
N PRO A 8 2.46 -10.27 -20.26
CA PRO A 8 3.76 -10.38 -19.62
C PRO A 8 4.55 -11.59 -20.14
N TYR A 9 5.78 -11.36 -20.58
CA TYR A 9 6.71 -12.45 -20.92
C TYR A 9 7.55 -12.81 -19.68
N ILE A 10 7.29 -14.00 -19.13
CA ILE A 10 7.90 -14.46 -17.87
C ILE A 10 9.33 -14.95 -18.11
N LYS A 11 10.30 -14.32 -17.46
CA LYS A 11 11.71 -14.70 -17.53
C LYS A 11 12.12 -15.61 -16.38
N ASN A 12 11.74 -15.21 -15.15
CA ASN A 12 12.11 -15.96 -13.96
C ASN A 12 11.08 -15.78 -12.85
N VAL A 13 10.87 -16.87 -12.08
CA VAL A 13 10.13 -16.84 -10.81
C VAL A 13 10.96 -17.61 -9.79
N ALA A 14 11.30 -16.99 -8.67
CA ALA A 14 12.08 -17.62 -7.62
C ALA A 14 11.76 -17.07 -6.24
N ILE A 15 11.93 -17.91 -5.22
CA ILE A 15 11.88 -17.49 -3.82
C ILE A 15 13.30 -17.35 -3.29
N TYR A 16 13.62 -16.19 -2.76
CA TYR A 16 14.93 -15.85 -2.17
C TYR A 16 14.83 -15.75 -0.66
N GLU A 17 15.80 -16.26 0.07
CA GLU A 17 15.86 -16.23 1.52
C GLU A 17 16.84 -15.20 2.07
N LYS A 18 17.62 -14.60 1.20
CA LYS A 18 18.54 -13.49 1.52
C LYS A 18 18.82 -12.63 0.30
N VAL A 19 19.09 -11.37 0.54
CA VAL A 19 19.64 -10.46 -0.47
C VAL A 19 20.59 -9.48 0.19
N ASN A 20 21.74 -9.27 -0.43
CA ASN A 20 22.69 -8.26 -0.04
C ASN A 20 23.23 -7.58 -1.30
N ARG A 21 22.40 -6.72 -1.88
CA ARG A 21 22.78 -5.90 -3.04
C ARG A 21 22.70 -4.45 -2.60
N THR A 22 23.77 -4.01 -1.94
CA THR A 22 23.89 -2.66 -1.37
C THR A 22 24.18 -1.60 -2.41
N ASP A 23 24.89 -1.98 -3.48
CA ASP A 23 25.25 -1.06 -4.55
C ASP A 23 24.05 -0.85 -5.49
N PRO A 24 23.85 0.40 -5.95
CA PRO A 24 22.80 0.72 -6.90
C PRO A 24 22.93 -0.11 -8.18
N CYS A 25 21.84 -0.73 -8.59
CA CYS A 25 21.77 -1.52 -9.82
C CYS A 25 20.46 -1.26 -10.56
N ALA A 26 20.42 -1.58 -11.85
CA ALA A 26 19.22 -1.55 -12.67
C ALA A 26 19.00 -2.91 -13.36
N SER A 27 17.75 -3.24 -13.63
CA SER A 27 17.35 -4.47 -14.31
C SER A 27 16.86 -4.18 -15.72
N TYR A 28 17.09 -5.12 -16.62
CA TYR A 28 16.59 -5.08 -18.00
C TYR A 28 15.13 -5.53 -18.13
N ASP A 29 14.57 -6.02 -17.03
CA ASP A 29 13.20 -6.52 -16.89
C ASP A 29 12.46 -5.81 -15.77
N SER A 30 11.14 -5.85 -15.79
CA SER A 30 10.29 -5.42 -14.68
C SER A 30 10.26 -6.51 -13.61
N ARG A 31 10.07 -6.11 -12.35
CA ARG A 31 10.08 -7.02 -11.21
C ARG A 31 8.91 -6.79 -10.27
N LEU A 32 8.29 -7.90 -9.87
CA LEU A 32 7.41 -7.96 -8.72
C LEU A 32 8.15 -8.67 -7.59
N ILE A 33 8.25 -8.03 -6.43
CA ILE A 33 8.86 -8.60 -5.22
C ILE A 33 7.80 -8.60 -4.13
N TYR A 34 7.38 -9.79 -3.71
CA TYR A 34 6.43 -10.01 -2.63
C TYR A 34 7.16 -10.54 -1.39
N LEU A 35 7.06 -9.86 -0.26
CA LEU A 35 7.70 -10.28 0.98
C LEU A 35 6.81 -11.27 1.74
N ILE A 36 7.26 -12.52 1.82
CA ILE A 36 6.56 -13.62 2.50
C ILE A 36 6.82 -13.57 4.01
N SER A 37 8.07 -13.36 4.41
CA SER A 37 8.47 -13.24 5.82
C SER A 37 9.78 -12.47 5.98
N GLY A 38 10.07 -11.99 7.21
CA GLY A 38 11.26 -11.20 7.52
C GLY A 38 11.09 -9.72 7.17
N GLU A 39 12.18 -9.07 6.76
CA GLU A 39 12.18 -7.67 6.35
C GLU A 39 13.05 -7.44 5.13
N LEU A 40 12.68 -6.48 4.28
CA LEU A 40 13.46 -6.07 3.13
C LEU A 40 13.55 -4.54 3.06
N ASN A 41 14.77 -4.02 3.12
CA ASN A 41 15.03 -2.61 2.92
C ASN A 41 15.31 -2.36 1.44
N VAL A 42 14.55 -1.47 0.84
CA VAL A 42 14.63 -1.08 -0.57
C VAL A 42 15.03 0.38 -0.63
N SER A 43 16.03 0.71 -1.43
CA SER A 43 16.36 2.09 -1.78
C SER A 43 16.13 2.28 -3.27
N ILE A 44 15.35 3.28 -3.64
CA ILE A 44 15.11 3.70 -5.03
C ILE A 44 15.85 5.00 -5.27
N TYR A 45 16.57 5.10 -6.36
CA TYR A 45 17.41 6.24 -6.71
C TYR A 45 16.78 7.00 -7.88
N GLU A 46 16.35 8.24 -7.63
CA GLU A 46 15.74 9.13 -8.61
C GLU A 46 16.30 10.55 -8.43
N GLY A 47 16.70 11.21 -9.51
CA GLY A 47 17.14 12.61 -9.48
C GLY A 47 18.30 12.90 -8.52
N GLY A 48 19.20 11.95 -8.31
CA GLY A 48 20.36 12.10 -7.40
C GLY A 48 20.03 11.89 -5.91
N SER A 49 18.81 11.53 -5.57
CA SER A 49 18.38 11.22 -4.20
C SER A 49 17.99 9.74 -4.05
N ALA A 50 18.11 9.21 -2.82
CA ALA A 50 17.68 7.85 -2.49
C ALA A 50 16.48 7.86 -1.55
N LYS A 51 15.35 7.36 -2.03
CA LYS A 51 14.17 7.11 -1.21
C LYS A 51 14.25 5.71 -0.62
N LYS A 52 14.34 5.63 0.71
CA LYS A 52 14.41 4.36 1.43
C LYS A 52 13.03 3.94 1.92
N THR A 53 12.68 2.67 1.70
CA THR A 53 11.42 2.07 2.17
C THR A 53 11.72 0.69 2.73
N ARG A 54 11.03 0.35 3.83
CA ARG A 54 11.10 -0.98 4.44
C ARG A 54 9.82 -1.74 4.09
N LEU A 55 9.97 -2.91 3.47
CA LEU A 55 8.87 -3.84 3.27
C LEU A 55 8.71 -4.73 4.50
N ALA A 56 7.45 -4.94 4.89
CA ALA A 56 7.01 -5.93 5.87
C ALA A 56 6.37 -7.14 5.14
N PRO A 57 6.19 -8.29 5.81
CA PRO A 57 5.42 -9.39 5.25
C PRO A 57 4.05 -8.94 4.74
N GLY A 58 3.60 -9.48 3.61
CA GLY A 58 2.38 -9.05 2.94
C GLY A 58 2.53 -7.82 2.04
N ASN A 59 3.69 -7.18 2.02
CA ASN A 59 3.93 -6.05 1.12
C ASN A 59 4.47 -6.52 -0.24
N LEU A 60 4.09 -5.77 -1.27
CA LEU A 60 4.49 -5.96 -2.65
C LEU A 60 5.16 -4.70 -3.19
N ILE A 61 6.25 -4.86 -3.95
CA ILE A 61 6.82 -3.77 -4.74
C ILE A 61 6.91 -4.19 -6.21
N PHE A 62 6.46 -3.29 -7.07
CA PHE A 62 6.75 -3.34 -8.51
C PHE A 62 7.91 -2.39 -8.81
N ILE A 63 8.94 -2.90 -9.51
CA ILE A 63 10.10 -2.14 -9.96
C ILE A 63 10.12 -2.26 -11.49
N PRO A 64 9.93 -1.16 -12.24
CA PRO A 64 10.02 -1.18 -13.71
C PRO A 64 11.45 -1.46 -14.17
N ALA A 65 11.59 -1.93 -15.41
CA ALA A 65 12.87 -1.99 -16.09
C ALA A 65 13.56 -0.60 -16.05
N ALA A 66 14.88 -0.58 -16.02
CA ALA A 66 15.74 0.61 -15.88
C ALA A 66 15.66 1.37 -14.55
N ALA A 67 14.71 1.12 -13.68
CA ALA A 67 14.72 1.76 -12.38
C ALA A 67 15.99 1.39 -11.59
N VAL A 68 16.62 2.38 -10.97
CA VAL A 68 17.85 2.18 -10.19
C VAL A 68 17.46 1.92 -8.72
N TYR A 69 17.89 0.80 -8.19
CA TYR A 69 17.55 0.38 -6.84
C TYR A 69 18.67 -0.38 -6.15
N SER A 70 18.58 -0.51 -4.82
CA SER A 70 19.35 -1.46 -4.03
C SER A 70 18.47 -2.20 -3.03
N LEU A 71 18.87 -3.42 -2.68
CA LEU A 71 18.11 -4.32 -1.80
C LEU A 71 19.03 -4.80 -0.68
N LYS A 72 18.56 -4.70 0.58
CA LYS A 72 19.32 -5.17 1.74
C LYS A 72 18.40 -5.89 2.73
N SER A 73 18.75 -7.13 3.07
CA SER A 73 18.11 -7.88 4.14
C SER A 73 19.12 -8.79 4.82
N LYS A 74 19.02 -8.91 6.15
CA LYS A 74 19.72 -9.93 6.93
C LYS A 74 18.96 -11.26 6.91
N TYR A 75 17.65 -11.18 6.92
CA TYR A 75 16.73 -12.31 6.92
C TYR A 75 15.44 -11.93 6.21
N MET A 76 15.11 -12.65 5.17
CA MET A 76 13.84 -12.51 4.44
C MET A 76 13.47 -13.81 3.75
N LYS A 77 12.20 -13.95 3.42
CA LYS A 77 11.73 -14.87 2.38
C LYS A 77 10.85 -14.05 1.44
N ALA A 78 11.28 -13.91 0.19
CA ALA A 78 10.57 -13.10 -0.80
C ALA A 78 10.45 -13.83 -2.12
N ALA A 79 9.26 -13.81 -2.72
CA ALA A 79 9.03 -14.25 -4.08
C ALA A 79 9.33 -13.11 -5.04
N VAL A 80 10.10 -13.38 -6.07
CA VAL A 80 10.49 -12.44 -7.11
C VAL A 80 10.08 -12.99 -8.46
N ILE A 81 9.35 -12.18 -9.23
CA ILE A 81 8.97 -12.47 -10.61
C ILE A 81 9.65 -11.43 -11.49
N SER A 82 10.43 -11.90 -12.48
CA SER A 82 11.08 -11.05 -13.49
C SER A 82 10.39 -11.29 -14.84
N PHE A 83 9.99 -10.21 -15.50
CA PHE A 83 9.22 -10.28 -16.74
C PHE A 83 9.31 -9.00 -17.56
N ASP A 84 9.06 -9.09 -18.85
CA ASP A 84 8.75 -7.94 -19.70
C ASP A 84 7.23 -7.74 -19.73
N LEU A 85 6.76 -6.50 -19.82
CA LEU A 85 5.32 -6.17 -19.83
C LEU A 85 4.60 -6.71 -21.09
N PHE A 86 5.35 -6.89 -22.16
CA PHE A 86 4.83 -7.33 -23.46
C PHE A 86 5.68 -8.47 -24.02
N ASP A 87 5.05 -9.51 -24.51
CA ASP A 87 5.70 -10.64 -25.18
C ASP A 87 6.33 -10.26 -26.54
N THR A 88 5.83 -9.18 -27.16
CA THR A 88 6.33 -8.64 -28.43
C THR A 88 7.60 -7.77 -28.29
N ALA A 89 7.99 -7.41 -27.07
CA ALA A 89 9.12 -6.52 -26.78
C ALA A 89 9.97 -7.15 -25.67
N GLN A 90 10.69 -8.24 -26.00
CA GLN A 90 11.52 -8.94 -25.04
C GLN A 90 12.90 -8.30 -24.93
N SER A 91 13.26 -7.89 -23.72
CA SER A 91 14.62 -7.47 -23.38
C SER A 91 15.52 -8.70 -23.16
N PRO A 92 16.86 -8.56 -23.25
CA PRO A 92 17.75 -9.70 -23.02
C PRO A 92 17.63 -10.24 -21.58
N GLU A 93 17.81 -11.56 -21.43
CA GLU A 93 17.83 -12.23 -20.11
C GLU A 93 19.17 -11.98 -19.42
N LEU A 94 19.42 -10.73 -19.00
CA LEU A 94 20.63 -10.33 -18.33
C LEU A 94 20.38 -10.17 -16.82
N LYS A 95 21.44 -10.45 -16.03
CA LYS A 95 21.42 -10.10 -14.61
C LYS A 95 21.39 -8.57 -14.45
N PRO A 96 20.80 -8.05 -13.36
CA PRO A 96 20.90 -6.62 -13.07
C PRO A 96 22.35 -6.12 -13.08
N ALA A 97 22.59 -5.04 -13.80
CA ALA A 97 23.91 -4.43 -13.91
C ALA A 97 24.07 -3.32 -12.85
N ALA A 98 25.32 -2.96 -12.52
CA ALA A 98 25.58 -1.79 -11.72
C ALA A 98 25.07 -0.53 -12.45
N ALA A 99 24.58 0.46 -11.70
CA ALA A 99 23.89 1.61 -12.29
C ALA A 99 24.78 2.44 -13.25
N ASP A 100 26.07 2.46 -13.01
CA ASP A 100 27.06 3.17 -13.84
C ASP A 100 27.42 2.42 -15.15
N SER A 101 27.20 1.11 -15.21
CA SER A 101 27.47 0.26 -16.37
C SER A 101 26.19 -0.24 -17.06
N PHE A 102 25.02 0.25 -16.67
CA PHE A 102 23.74 -0.16 -17.20
C PHE A 102 23.47 0.46 -18.57
N ASP A 103 23.21 -0.38 -19.57
CA ASP A 103 22.85 0.05 -20.93
C ASP A 103 21.33 -0.02 -21.15
N SER A 104 20.67 1.12 -21.00
CA SER A 104 19.22 1.23 -21.18
C SER A 104 18.75 1.00 -22.62
N SER A 105 19.63 1.07 -23.63
CA SER A 105 19.28 0.82 -25.03
C SER A 105 18.89 -0.63 -25.32
N LEU A 106 19.27 -1.54 -24.42
CA LEU A 106 18.91 -2.95 -24.50
C LEU A 106 17.49 -3.23 -24.03
N ILE A 107 16.80 -2.28 -23.39
CA ILE A 107 15.42 -2.44 -22.98
C ILE A 107 14.50 -2.21 -24.15
N LYS A 108 13.64 -3.16 -24.41
CA LYS A 108 12.58 -3.08 -25.40
C LYS A 108 11.26 -2.79 -24.69
N ASN A 109 11.03 -1.54 -24.33
CA ASN A 109 9.74 -1.11 -23.82
C ASN A 109 8.82 -0.73 -24.99
N GLY A 110 7.57 -1.18 -24.90
CA GLY A 110 6.52 -0.65 -25.75
C GLY A 110 6.22 0.83 -25.41
N GLU A 111 5.63 1.55 -26.34
CA GLU A 111 5.10 2.88 -26.10
C GLU A 111 4.00 2.83 -25.02
N ASP A 112 3.98 3.81 -24.11
CA ASP A 112 3.00 3.98 -23.05
C ASP A 112 2.87 2.81 -22.06
N THR A 113 3.76 2.78 -21.08
CA THR A 113 3.79 1.78 -20.00
C THR A 113 3.09 2.23 -18.70
N ALA A 114 2.57 3.46 -18.62
CA ALA A 114 1.89 3.94 -17.41
C ALA A 114 0.69 3.05 -17.01
N PRO A 115 0.51 2.73 -15.72
CA PRO A 115 1.21 3.25 -14.54
C PRO A 115 2.52 2.51 -14.18
N PHE A 116 2.97 1.56 -15.03
CA PHE A 116 4.13 0.68 -14.78
C PHE A 116 5.46 1.27 -15.27
N ASP A 117 5.53 2.58 -15.45
CA ASP A 117 6.73 3.37 -15.74
C ASP A 117 7.47 3.86 -14.48
N LYS A 118 6.87 3.64 -13.30
CA LYS A 118 7.40 4.05 -12.00
C LYS A 118 7.35 2.91 -10.98
N VAL A 119 8.14 3.05 -9.91
CA VAL A 119 8.13 2.11 -8.79
C VAL A 119 6.82 2.25 -8.01
N ILE A 120 6.17 1.11 -7.73
CA ILE A 120 4.89 1.05 -7.01
C ILE A 120 5.07 0.22 -5.76
N PHE A 121 4.77 0.81 -4.59
CA PHE A 121 4.73 0.12 -3.30
C PHE A 121 3.27 -0.15 -2.91
N LEU A 122 2.98 -1.38 -2.55
CA LEU A 122 1.67 -1.83 -2.10
C LEU A 122 1.79 -2.51 -0.74
N GLN A 123 0.90 -2.15 0.18
CA GLN A 123 0.76 -2.78 1.49
C GLN A 123 -0.50 -3.64 1.51
N ASP A 124 -0.66 -4.46 2.55
CA ASP A 124 -1.87 -5.26 2.79
C ASP A 124 -2.24 -6.18 1.61
N MET A 125 -1.22 -6.83 1.00
CA MET A 125 -1.36 -7.76 -0.12
C MET A 125 -1.31 -9.23 0.32
N GLU A 126 -1.71 -9.53 1.56
CA GLU A 126 -1.67 -10.89 2.14
C GLU A 126 -2.47 -11.89 1.31
N SER A 127 -3.56 -11.46 0.69
CA SER A 127 -4.38 -12.28 -0.21
C SER A 127 -3.63 -12.81 -1.43
N GLU A 128 -2.50 -12.20 -1.80
CA GLU A 128 -1.68 -12.62 -2.93
C GLU A 128 -0.59 -13.64 -2.57
N ARG A 129 -0.41 -13.95 -1.29
CA ARG A 129 0.64 -14.86 -0.81
C ARG A 129 0.65 -16.19 -1.54
N ASP A 130 -0.51 -16.84 -1.59
CA ASP A 130 -0.65 -18.16 -2.19
C ASP A 130 -0.47 -18.10 -3.71
N ASN A 131 -0.87 -17.02 -4.35
CA ASN A 131 -0.62 -16.78 -5.77
C ASN A 131 0.88 -16.72 -6.08
N PHE A 132 1.68 -16.01 -5.28
CA PHE A 132 3.14 -15.94 -5.47
C PHE A 132 3.83 -17.30 -5.24
N ILE A 133 3.41 -18.05 -4.22
CA ILE A 133 3.92 -19.40 -3.94
C ILE A 133 3.55 -20.34 -5.08
N ASN A 134 2.30 -20.28 -5.55
CA ASN A 134 1.83 -21.11 -6.67
C ASN A 134 2.58 -20.82 -7.97
N MET A 135 2.79 -19.54 -8.32
CA MET A 135 3.59 -19.18 -9.51
C MET A 135 5.02 -19.73 -9.43
N ASN A 136 5.64 -19.71 -8.25
CA ASN A 136 6.96 -20.33 -8.07
C ASN A 136 6.92 -21.86 -8.26
N ASN A 137 5.90 -22.53 -7.75
CA ASN A 137 5.75 -23.98 -7.92
C ASN A 137 5.52 -24.35 -9.39
N ILE A 138 4.66 -23.65 -10.11
CA ILE A 138 4.41 -23.82 -11.54
C ILE A 138 5.70 -23.60 -12.34
N PHE A 139 6.47 -22.54 -12.02
CA PHE A 139 7.73 -22.27 -12.71
C PHE A 139 8.79 -23.35 -12.45
N THR A 140 8.84 -23.87 -11.22
CA THR A 140 9.81 -24.90 -10.83
C THR A 140 9.48 -26.27 -11.44
N SER A 141 8.19 -26.63 -11.56
CA SER A 141 7.77 -27.87 -12.22
C SER A 141 8.01 -27.84 -13.73
N ALA A 142 7.93 -26.64 -14.33
CA ALA A 142 8.13 -26.40 -15.76
C ALA A 142 7.27 -27.31 -16.68
N GLU A 143 6.08 -27.70 -16.22
CA GLU A 143 5.18 -28.59 -16.92
C GLU A 143 4.24 -27.84 -17.86
N GLY A 144 4.04 -28.40 -19.05
CA GLY A 144 3.06 -27.90 -20.04
C GLY A 144 3.30 -26.43 -20.41
N PHE A 145 2.23 -25.63 -20.37
CA PHE A 145 2.23 -24.20 -20.71
C PHE A 145 2.50 -23.34 -19.47
N TYR A 146 3.52 -23.67 -18.67
CA TYR A 146 3.79 -23.02 -17.37
C TYR A 146 4.04 -21.51 -17.49
N ARG A 147 4.73 -21.05 -18.54
CA ARG A 147 4.98 -19.60 -18.73
C ARG A 147 3.71 -18.84 -19.07
N GLU A 148 2.84 -19.40 -19.89
CA GLU A 148 1.54 -18.83 -20.27
C GLU A 148 0.60 -18.77 -19.05
N GLN A 149 0.60 -19.81 -18.21
CA GLN A 149 -0.16 -19.82 -16.96
C GLN A 149 0.29 -18.70 -16.03
N ILE A 150 1.60 -18.59 -15.80
CA ILE A 150 2.16 -17.52 -14.95
C ILE A 150 1.92 -16.15 -15.58
N SER A 151 2.06 -16.01 -16.92
CA SER A 151 1.75 -14.78 -17.64
C SER A 151 0.32 -14.29 -17.37
N ALA A 152 -0.65 -15.21 -17.46
CA ALA A 152 -2.05 -14.89 -17.16
C ALA A 152 -2.24 -14.45 -15.69
N MET A 153 -1.59 -15.12 -14.73
CA MET A 153 -1.64 -14.75 -13.30
C MET A 153 -0.99 -13.38 -13.06
N VAL A 154 0.18 -13.12 -13.64
CA VAL A 154 0.87 -11.83 -13.55
C VAL A 154 0.04 -10.73 -14.21
N LYS A 155 -0.59 -10.97 -15.37
CA LYS A 155 -1.49 -10.04 -16.02
C LYS A 155 -2.66 -9.63 -15.10
N LEU A 156 -3.32 -10.60 -14.47
CA LEU A 156 -4.40 -10.32 -13.51
C LEU A 156 -3.91 -9.48 -12.33
N LEU A 157 -2.73 -9.80 -11.79
CA LEU A 157 -2.12 -9.04 -10.71
C LEU A 157 -1.76 -7.60 -11.14
N LEU A 158 -1.21 -7.41 -12.34
CA LEU A 158 -0.92 -6.08 -12.88
C LEU A 158 -2.19 -5.26 -13.10
N LEU A 159 -3.28 -5.86 -13.60
CA LEU A 159 -4.57 -5.17 -13.71
C LEU A 159 -5.11 -4.76 -12.33
N LYS A 160 -4.96 -5.63 -11.31
CA LYS A 160 -5.30 -5.27 -9.92
C LYS A 160 -4.44 -4.10 -9.43
N ILE A 161 -3.13 -4.13 -9.66
CA ILE A 161 -2.20 -3.04 -9.31
C ILE A 161 -2.60 -1.74 -10.03
N ALA A 162 -2.90 -1.79 -11.32
CA ALA A 162 -3.34 -0.62 -12.09
C ALA A 162 -4.60 0.01 -11.49
N ASN A 163 -5.62 -0.79 -11.19
CA ASN A 163 -6.83 -0.33 -10.52
C ASN A 163 -6.55 0.30 -9.15
N LEU A 164 -5.62 -0.29 -8.37
CA LEU A 164 -5.20 0.27 -7.08
C LEU A 164 -4.40 1.58 -7.23
N THR A 165 -3.78 1.82 -8.38
CA THR A 165 -2.95 3.01 -8.65
C THR A 165 -3.65 4.10 -9.45
N ASP A 166 -4.82 3.85 -10.00
CA ASP A 166 -5.59 4.82 -10.78
C ASP A 166 -6.30 5.83 -9.86
N GLU A 167 -5.81 7.07 -9.86
CA GLU A 167 -6.39 8.17 -9.06
C GLU A 167 -7.72 8.70 -9.63
N ALA A 168 -7.95 8.51 -10.92
CA ALA A 168 -9.16 8.97 -11.59
C ALA A 168 -10.36 8.02 -11.36
N ALA A 169 -10.11 6.78 -10.96
CA ALA A 169 -11.14 5.76 -10.75
C ALA A 169 -11.92 5.89 -9.44
N LEU A 170 -11.65 6.93 -8.60
CA LEU A 170 -12.34 7.15 -7.33
C LEU A 170 -13.71 7.80 -7.54
N PRO A 171 -14.85 7.09 -7.42
CA PRO A 171 -16.15 7.71 -7.44
C PRO A 171 -16.27 8.71 -6.27
N ALA A 172 -16.73 9.93 -6.53
CA ALA A 172 -16.99 10.92 -5.48
C ALA A 172 -17.97 10.35 -4.42
N SER A 173 -18.95 9.58 -4.89
CA SER A 173 -19.91 8.87 -4.03
C SER A 173 -19.27 7.90 -3.05
N MET A 174 -18.15 7.27 -3.41
CA MET A 174 -17.44 6.36 -2.50
C MET A 174 -16.83 7.10 -1.30
N VAL A 175 -16.26 8.28 -1.52
CA VAL A 175 -15.70 9.10 -0.44
C VAL A 175 -16.80 9.53 0.53
N GLU A 176 -17.96 9.91 0.00
CA GLU A 176 -19.14 10.30 0.78
C GLU A 176 -19.70 9.12 1.59
N ASN A 177 -19.83 7.94 0.96
CA ASN A 177 -20.29 6.72 1.63
C ASN A 177 -19.34 6.30 2.75
N LEU A 178 -18.02 6.37 2.51
CA LEU A 178 -17.01 6.07 3.52
C LEU A 178 -17.08 7.07 4.69
N ASP A 179 -17.22 8.36 4.39
CA ASP A 179 -17.40 9.41 5.42
C ASP A 179 -18.66 9.17 6.26
N GLY A 180 -19.76 8.78 5.61
CA GLY A 180 -21.03 8.41 6.27
C GLY A 180 -20.82 7.25 7.22
N TYR A 181 -20.28 6.14 6.72
CA TYR A 181 -20.04 4.93 7.51
C TYR A 181 -19.13 5.21 8.73
N ILE A 182 -18.01 5.91 8.55
CA ILE A 182 -17.09 6.23 9.66
C ILE A 182 -17.78 7.09 10.73
N ARG A 183 -18.66 8.01 10.35
CA ARG A 183 -19.37 8.85 11.31
C ARG A 183 -20.45 8.08 12.08
N GLU A 184 -21.15 7.18 11.43
CA GLU A 184 -22.20 6.35 12.03
C GLU A 184 -21.64 5.28 12.98
N ASN A 185 -20.42 4.78 12.70
CA ASN A 185 -19.77 3.71 13.46
C ASN A 185 -18.53 4.22 14.23
N VAL A 186 -18.54 5.48 14.65
CA VAL A 186 -17.37 6.14 15.26
C VAL A 186 -16.91 5.48 16.57
N GLY A 187 -17.83 4.81 17.28
CA GLY A 187 -17.58 4.08 18.52
C GLY A 187 -16.90 2.71 18.30
N ASP A 188 -16.98 2.16 17.08
CA ASP A 188 -16.49 0.83 16.75
C ASP A 188 -15.02 0.82 16.33
N GLU A 189 -14.43 -0.37 16.26
CA GLU A 189 -13.10 -0.54 15.68
C GLU A 189 -13.20 -0.45 14.15
N ILE A 190 -12.59 0.56 13.56
CA ILE A 190 -12.60 0.81 12.12
C ILE A 190 -11.19 0.59 11.56
N SER A 191 -11.05 -0.42 10.69
CA SER A 191 -9.81 -0.76 10.00
C SER A 191 -9.93 -0.63 8.48
N ASN A 192 -8.78 -0.49 7.78
CA ASN A 192 -8.75 -0.52 6.32
C ASN A 192 -9.28 -1.85 5.76
N THR A 193 -9.04 -2.97 6.48
CA THR A 193 -9.48 -4.31 6.08
C THR A 193 -11.00 -4.43 6.15
N GLU A 194 -11.60 -3.95 7.23
CA GLU A 194 -13.04 -3.93 7.41
C GLU A 194 -13.73 -3.05 6.36
N LEU A 195 -13.26 -1.81 6.20
CA LEU A 195 -13.80 -0.91 5.18
C LEU A 195 -13.65 -1.48 3.78
N GLY A 196 -12.51 -2.15 3.52
CA GLY A 196 -12.29 -2.86 2.26
C GLY A 196 -13.34 -3.95 2.00
N ALA A 197 -13.66 -4.75 3.03
CA ALA A 197 -14.68 -5.79 2.94
C ALA A 197 -16.09 -5.21 2.73
N ILE A 198 -16.45 -4.15 3.44
CA ILE A 198 -17.78 -3.51 3.36
C ILE A 198 -18.01 -2.87 1.99
N PHE A 199 -17.01 -2.13 1.49
CA PHE A 199 -17.14 -1.39 0.24
C PHE A 199 -16.68 -2.14 -1.01
N GLY A 200 -16.18 -3.39 -0.86
CA GLY A 200 -15.70 -4.20 -1.98
C GLY A 200 -14.37 -3.72 -2.58
N TYR A 201 -13.54 -3.05 -1.78
CA TYR A 201 -12.23 -2.53 -2.21
C TYR A 201 -11.09 -3.15 -1.42
N HIS A 202 -9.90 -3.15 -2.03
CA HIS A 202 -8.70 -3.57 -1.32
C HIS A 202 -8.35 -2.57 -0.20
N PRO A 203 -7.89 -3.03 1.01
CA PRO A 203 -7.55 -2.16 2.14
C PRO A 203 -6.56 -1.03 1.80
N PHE A 204 -5.57 -1.33 0.97
CA PHE A 204 -4.61 -0.34 0.46
C PHE A 204 -5.29 0.80 -0.33
N TYR A 205 -6.31 0.47 -1.11
CA TYR A 205 -7.09 1.45 -1.88
C TYR A 205 -7.81 2.44 -0.95
N ILE A 206 -8.45 1.93 0.11
CA ILE A 206 -9.09 2.76 1.16
C ILE A 206 -8.08 3.71 1.81
N SER A 207 -6.93 3.16 2.25
CA SER A 207 -5.86 3.95 2.88
C SER A 207 -5.34 5.06 1.96
N ARG A 208 -5.08 4.73 0.70
CA ARG A 208 -4.57 5.66 -0.30
C ARG A 208 -5.59 6.74 -0.66
N MET A 209 -6.87 6.35 -0.81
CA MET A 209 -7.96 7.26 -1.09
C MET A 209 -8.08 8.33 0.01
N LEU A 210 -8.10 7.91 1.28
CA LEU A 210 -8.14 8.83 2.41
C LEU A 210 -6.93 9.76 2.40
N LYS A 211 -5.73 9.22 2.16
CA LYS A 211 -4.51 10.03 2.08
C LYS A 211 -4.56 11.04 0.94
N SER A 212 -5.04 10.65 -0.24
CA SER A 212 -5.16 11.54 -1.41
C SER A 212 -6.24 12.62 -1.22
N LYS A 213 -7.43 12.24 -0.72
CA LYS A 213 -8.59 13.14 -0.62
C LYS A 213 -8.62 13.97 0.66
N LYS A 214 -8.14 13.43 1.78
CA LYS A 214 -8.17 14.07 3.11
C LYS A 214 -6.79 14.51 3.60
N GLY A 215 -5.70 14.07 2.96
CA GLY A 215 -4.32 14.36 3.37
C GLY A 215 -3.85 13.59 4.61
N ILE A 216 -4.71 12.78 5.22
CA ILE A 216 -4.48 12.10 6.51
C ILE A 216 -4.73 10.59 6.39
N THR A 217 -4.18 9.81 7.34
CA THR A 217 -4.42 8.36 7.42
C THR A 217 -5.82 8.05 7.94
N LEU A 218 -6.31 6.80 7.74
CA LEU A 218 -7.58 6.34 8.31
C LEU A 218 -7.63 6.55 9.83
N HIS A 219 -6.58 6.13 10.55
CA HIS A 219 -6.50 6.30 12.00
C HIS A 219 -6.64 7.78 12.42
N GLN A 220 -5.94 8.68 11.74
CA GLN A 220 -6.05 10.13 12.01
C GLN A 220 -7.46 10.66 11.70
N TYR A 221 -8.08 10.13 10.64
CA TYR A 221 -9.44 10.52 10.26
C TYR A 221 -10.48 10.04 11.27
N VAL A 222 -10.42 8.77 11.70
CA VAL A 222 -11.29 8.21 12.75
C VAL A 222 -11.14 8.99 14.06
N ILE A 223 -9.91 9.25 14.52
CA ILE A 223 -9.65 10.09 15.69
C ILE A 223 -10.30 11.48 15.54
N SER A 224 -10.21 12.11 14.37
CA SER A 224 -10.85 13.40 14.12
C SER A 224 -12.38 13.31 14.21
N CYS A 225 -13.00 12.24 13.72
CA CYS A 225 -14.44 12.02 13.84
C CYS A 225 -14.86 11.76 15.30
N ARG A 226 -14.11 10.95 16.05
CA ARG A 226 -14.31 10.69 17.49
C ARG A 226 -14.25 11.97 18.30
N MET A 227 -13.27 12.82 18.03
CA MET A 227 -13.14 14.11 18.72
C MET A 227 -14.32 15.04 18.45
N LYS A 228 -14.84 15.11 17.21
CA LYS A 228 -16.04 15.91 16.91
C LYS A 228 -17.28 15.39 17.64
N CYS A 229 -17.41 14.07 17.78
CA CYS A 229 -18.49 13.45 18.54
C CYS A 229 -18.35 13.77 20.05
N ALA A 230 -17.13 13.63 20.60
CA ALA A 230 -16.84 13.92 21.99
C ALA A 230 -17.11 15.39 22.35
N LEU A 231 -16.75 16.36 21.48
CA LEU A 231 -17.07 17.77 21.69
C LEU A 231 -18.57 17.99 21.85
N ARG A 232 -19.38 17.42 20.95
CA ARG A 232 -20.86 17.53 21.06
C ARG A 232 -21.39 16.94 22.35
N LEU A 233 -20.87 15.76 22.78
CA LEU A 233 -21.30 15.14 24.03
C LEU A 233 -20.89 15.96 25.25
N LEU A 234 -19.72 16.61 25.22
CA LEU A 234 -19.28 17.51 26.27
C LEU A 234 -20.15 18.77 26.40
N GLU A 235 -20.69 19.26 25.28
CA GLU A 235 -21.55 20.46 25.21
C GLU A 235 -23.01 20.14 25.56
N CYS A 236 -23.51 18.95 25.18
CA CYS A 236 -24.95 18.64 25.19
C CYS A 236 -25.35 17.56 26.20
N SER A 237 -24.45 17.07 27.06
CA SER A 237 -24.76 15.98 28.00
C SER A 237 -23.98 16.08 29.30
N ASP A 238 -24.57 15.53 30.38
CA ASP A 238 -23.97 15.42 31.72
C ASP A 238 -23.16 14.10 31.88
N LYS A 239 -22.88 13.37 30.79
CA LYS A 239 -22.14 12.12 30.82
C LYS A 239 -20.74 12.33 31.41
N SER A 240 -20.27 11.32 32.16
CA SER A 240 -18.89 11.38 32.66
C SER A 240 -17.86 11.41 31.53
N ILE A 241 -16.66 11.92 31.79
CA ILE A 241 -15.57 11.92 30.81
C ILE A 241 -15.21 10.50 30.38
N ALA A 242 -15.34 9.53 31.28
CA ALA A 242 -15.09 8.12 30.98
C ALA A 242 -16.16 7.56 30.03
N ASP A 243 -17.45 7.84 30.28
CA ASP A 243 -18.55 7.38 29.42
C ASP A 243 -18.45 8.00 28.00
N ILE A 244 -18.08 9.28 27.92
CA ILE A 244 -17.84 9.95 26.64
C ILE A 244 -16.67 9.30 25.88
N ALA A 245 -15.58 8.97 26.57
CA ALA A 245 -14.45 8.30 25.96
C ALA A 245 -14.87 6.93 25.38
N GLU A 246 -15.59 6.13 26.16
CA GLU A 246 -16.10 4.81 25.74
C GLU A 246 -17.08 4.92 24.56
N GLU A 247 -18.09 5.78 24.65
CA GLU A 247 -19.09 5.99 23.60
C GLU A 247 -18.51 6.50 22.28
N THR A 248 -17.42 7.23 22.37
CA THR A 248 -16.69 7.73 21.19
C THR A 248 -15.57 6.80 20.72
N GLY A 249 -15.51 5.57 21.26
CA GLY A 249 -14.61 4.50 20.78
C GLY A 249 -13.17 4.59 21.28
N PHE A 250 -12.89 5.39 22.34
CA PHE A 250 -11.60 5.36 22.99
C PHE A 250 -11.58 4.24 24.04
N THR A 251 -10.61 3.33 23.93
CA THR A 251 -10.44 2.19 24.84
C THR A 251 -9.98 2.62 26.25
N ASP A 252 -9.46 3.84 26.41
CA ASP A 252 -8.93 4.37 27.67
C ASP A 252 -9.20 5.87 27.77
N ALA A 253 -9.83 6.28 28.87
CA ALA A 253 -10.15 7.68 29.19
C ALA A 253 -8.89 8.55 29.37
N SER A 254 -7.77 7.96 29.79
CA SER A 254 -6.50 8.68 29.91
C SER A 254 -5.92 9.01 28.53
N TYR A 255 -5.99 8.04 27.61
CA TYR A 255 -5.60 8.25 26.21
C TYR A 255 -6.50 9.30 25.53
N PHE A 256 -7.82 9.19 25.72
CA PHE A 256 -8.77 10.20 25.26
C PHE A 256 -8.40 11.60 25.76
N THR A 257 -8.18 11.75 27.06
CA THR A 257 -7.83 13.05 27.69
C THR A 257 -6.54 13.62 27.11
N LYS A 258 -5.53 12.77 26.85
CA LYS A 258 -4.25 13.18 26.24
C LYS A 258 -4.44 13.68 24.80
N ILE A 259 -5.19 12.95 23.98
CA ILE A 259 -5.48 13.32 22.59
C ILE A 259 -6.31 14.63 22.56
N PHE A 260 -7.35 14.70 23.40
CA PHE A 260 -8.20 15.88 23.50
C PHE A 260 -7.38 17.12 23.87
N LYS A 261 -6.55 17.04 24.90
CA LYS A 261 -5.67 18.14 25.32
C LYS A 261 -4.68 18.53 24.22
N SER A 262 -4.14 17.57 23.49
CA SER A 262 -3.23 17.84 22.37
C SER A 262 -3.90 18.61 21.22
N GLN A 263 -5.19 18.34 20.95
CA GLN A 263 -5.92 18.98 19.84
C GLN A 263 -6.60 20.29 20.26
N MET A 264 -7.12 20.35 21.47
CA MET A 264 -7.94 21.49 21.95
C MET A 264 -7.18 22.46 22.89
N GLY A 265 -5.94 22.10 23.28
CA GLY A 265 -5.13 22.90 24.19
C GLY A 265 -5.55 22.81 25.67
N MET A 266 -6.67 22.15 25.99
CA MET A 266 -7.22 21.99 27.34
C MET A 266 -7.81 20.59 27.54
N THR A 267 -8.00 20.17 28.79
CA THR A 267 -8.61 18.87 29.11
C THR A 267 -10.13 18.87 28.83
N PRO A 268 -10.76 17.69 28.63
CA PRO A 268 -12.22 17.60 28.46
C PRO A 268 -13.02 18.24 29.62
N LYS A 269 -12.52 18.08 30.86
CA LYS A 269 -13.16 18.70 32.06
C LYS A 269 -13.06 20.18 32.05
N GLU A 270 -11.91 20.74 31.68
CA GLU A 270 -11.73 22.23 31.55
C GLU A 270 -12.59 22.77 30.43
N PHE A 271 -12.72 22.03 29.29
CA PHE A 271 -13.57 22.43 28.18
C PHE A 271 -15.04 22.52 28.60
N ARG A 272 -15.59 21.47 29.27
CA ARG A 272 -16.98 21.44 29.74
C ARG A 272 -17.26 22.63 30.67
N ARG A 273 -16.39 22.84 31.69
CA ARG A 273 -16.55 23.94 32.64
C ARG A 273 -16.59 25.31 31.95
N ARG A 274 -15.70 25.52 30.99
CA ARG A 274 -15.64 26.77 30.24
C ARG A 274 -16.90 27.00 29.39
N PHE A 275 -17.40 25.93 28.77
CA PHE A 275 -18.64 25.99 27.99
C PHE A 275 -19.84 26.35 28.88
N GLU A 276 -19.94 25.79 30.09
CA GLU A 276 -20.96 26.10 31.07
C GLU A 276 -20.85 27.57 31.56
N GLU A 277 -19.65 28.09 31.79
CA GLU A 277 -19.39 29.47 32.18
C GLU A 277 -19.72 30.47 31.06
N ASP A 278 -19.51 30.17 29.81
CA ASP A 278 -19.79 31.05 28.66
C ASP A 278 -21.29 31.09 28.28
N PHE A 279 -22.14 30.17 28.81
CA PHE A 279 -23.58 30.11 28.55
C PHE A 279 -24.47 30.70 29.66
N ILE A 280 -23.90 31.14 30.81
CA ILE A 280 -24.58 31.79 31.93
C ILE A 280 -24.23 33.26 31.92
#